data_b34cd25dd6451ddee374128ccd7993c8
#
_entry.id   b34cd25dd6451ddee374128ccd7993c8
#
_cell.length_a   1.000
_cell.length_b   1.000
_cell.length_c   1.000
_cell.angle_alpha   90.00
_cell.angle_beta   90.00
_cell.angle_gamma   90.00
#
_symmetry.space_group_name_H-M   'P 1'
#
loop_
_entity.id
_entity.type
_entity.pdbx_description
1 polymer ?
#
loop_
_entity_poly.entity_id
_entity_poly.type
_entity_poly.pdbx_seq_one_letter_code
_entity_poly.pdbx_strand_id
1 'polypeptide(L)'
;PLPADGSTVSERKVSFQWPTADNAPFRYRLRYSQDSHLATACTERETFWPMYNPDTDLAPGMWYWRYGYVSEDGSVKLSDINSFKVAQSSPTHFCPPPFSSVVEGLPDSHPRILTTRDTWNSFVLNTKGRPERKWYIDKAQKVMRKPMKSTADIATSKLSKFTNAVQRKAYLTRESRRIIGGEESGCNALVYAYLLTRDVSYAHEATRRIITMVDWDKDVNVKGDFNDASLLSLCTMAYDSFYDVLTTEQRTALLQAIDRKAGKMYALYNNHLENYIADNHVWQMTLRILTMAALATYGELPRAAMWVEYCYNVWVARMPALNTDGAWHNGDSYFMVNCRTLIEVPWLYSRLTGYDFFCDPWYHRNIMYTIFEQPPFSKSGGNGSSHQRVLEPSTTRIGYLDA
;
A
#
# COMPACT_ATOMS: atom_id res chain seq x y z
N PRO A 1 8.15 14.82 -16.45
CA PRO A 1 8.68 13.46 -16.63
C PRO A 1 9.94 13.21 -15.81
N LEU A 2 10.18 11.96 -15.43
CA LEU A 2 11.38 11.52 -14.74
C LEU A 2 12.01 10.35 -15.52
N PRO A 3 13.36 10.32 -15.67
CA PRO A 3 14.33 11.35 -15.25
C PRO A 3 14.07 12.69 -15.95
N ALA A 4 14.30 13.80 -15.23
CA ALA A 4 14.13 15.13 -15.79
C ALA A 4 15.14 15.39 -16.93
N ASP A 5 14.72 16.14 -17.95
CA ASP A 5 15.60 16.46 -19.07
C ASP A 5 16.87 17.19 -18.62
N GLY A 6 18.02 16.77 -19.14
CA GLY A 6 19.35 17.27 -18.80
C GLY A 6 19.85 16.87 -17.41
N SER A 7 19.11 16.08 -16.64
CA SER A 7 19.49 15.70 -15.27
C SER A 7 20.62 14.66 -15.23
N THR A 8 21.26 14.55 -14.06
CA THR A 8 22.12 13.41 -13.72
C THR A 8 21.42 12.58 -12.66
N VAL A 9 21.22 11.30 -12.92
CA VAL A 9 20.58 10.38 -11.96
C VAL A 9 21.56 9.92 -10.88
N SER A 10 21.04 9.80 -9.65
CA SER A 10 21.83 9.40 -8.51
C SER A 10 22.06 7.89 -8.42
N GLU A 11 21.27 7.10 -9.12
CA GLU A 11 21.30 5.64 -9.13
C GLU A 11 21.33 5.10 -10.56
N ARG A 12 21.92 3.92 -10.76
CA ARG A 12 21.87 3.23 -12.06
C ARG A 12 20.52 2.57 -12.33
N LYS A 13 19.79 2.20 -11.30
CA LYS A 13 18.40 1.76 -11.42
C LYS A 13 17.51 2.97 -11.63
N VAL A 14 17.06 3.15 -12.83
CA VAL A 14 16.26 4.30 -13.25
C VAL A 14 14.80 3.88 -13.35
N SER A 15 13.91 4.70 -12.82
CA SER A 15 12.47 4.57 -13.03
C SER A 15 12.00 5.67 -13.97
N PHE A 16 11.42 5.29 -15.10
CA PHE A 16 10.81 6.23 -16.02
C PHE A 16 9.37 6.53 -15.59
N GLN A 17 9.03 7.82 -15.52
CA GLN A 17 7.69 8.28 -15.17
C GLN A 17 7.34 9.49 -16.06
N TRP A 18 6.08 9.58 -16.46
CA TRP A 18 5.61 10.67 -17.33
C TRP A 18 4.16 11.05 -17.01
N PRO A 19 3.73 12.26 -17.40
CA PRO A 19 2.36 12.71 -17.16
C PRO A 19 1.33 11.81 -17.83
N THR A 20 0.18 11.69 -17.20
CA THR A 20 -1.00 11.07 -17.80
C THR A 20 -1.57 11.97 -18.89
N ALA A 21 -2.26 11.40 -19.87
CA ALA A 21 -3.11 12.16 -20.78
C ALA A 21 -4.41 12.59 -20.11
N ASP A 22 -5.04 13.66 -20.57
CA ASP A 22 -6.34 14.13 -20.07
C ASP A 22 -7.43 13.05 -20.19
N ASN A 23 -7.37 12.25 -21.26
CA ASN A 23 -8.13 11.01 -21.40
C ASN A 23 -7.14 9.85 -21.32
N ALA A 24 -7.43 8.87 -20.46
CA ALA A 24 -6.57 7.69 -20.33
C ALA A 24 -6.33 7.03 -21.70
N PRO A 25 -5.08 6.89 -22.16
CA PRO A 25 -4.78 6.25 -23.42
C PRO A 25 -5.03 4.73 -23.30
N PHE A 26 -5.13 4.06 -24.42
CA PHE A 26 -5.22 2.60 -24.45
C PHE A 26 -3.95 1.93 -23.90
N ARG A 27 -2.78 2.51 -24.24
CA ARG A 27 -1.44 2.12 -23.76
C ARG A 27 -0.55 3.34 -23.72
N TYR A 28 0.53 3.21 -22.97
CA TYR A 28 1.68 4.09 -23.03
C TYR A 28 2.81 3.37 -23.76
N ARG A 29 3.61 4.13 -24.49
CA ARG A 29 4.82 3.63 -25.16
C ARG A 29 6.03 4.39 -24.66
N LEU A 30 7.07 3.67 -24.26
CA LEU A 30 8.38 4.21 -23.88
C LEU A 30 9.42 3.76 -24.89
N ARG A 31 10.31 4.68 -25.27
CA ARG A 31 11.52 4.39 -26.03
C ARG A 31 12.72 5.01 -25.33
N TYR A 32 13.80 4.27 -25.17
CA TYR A 32 15.03 4.78 -24.58
C TYR A 32 16.27 4.10 -25.18
N SER A 33 17.38 4.89 -25.31
CA SER A 33 18.65 4.46 -25.90
C SER A 33 19.78 5.40 -25.48
N GLN A 34 21.04 5.01 -25.71
CA GLN A 34 22.17 5.91 -25.68
C GLN A 34 22.35 6.66 -26.99
N ASP A 35 21.61 6.33 -28.04
CA ASP A 35 21.56 7.08 -29.30
C ASP A 35 20.57 8.25 -29.17
N SER A 36 21.06 9.47 -29.42
CA SER A 36 20.27 10.71 -29.32
C SER A 36 19.05 10.77 -30.24
N HIS A 37 19.04 9.98 -31.31
CA HIS A 37 17.96 9.92 -32.29
C HIS A 37 17.01 8.73 -32.00
N LEU A 38 17.30 7.90 -30.99
CA LEU A 38 16.55 6.68 -30.70
C LEU A 38 16.42 5.73 -31.88
N ALA A 39 17.42 5.74 -32.81
CA ALA A 39 17.41 4.93 -34.01
C ALA A 39 18.09 3.58 -33.83
N THR A 40 19.18 3.54 -33.04
CA THR A 40 20.00 2.35 -32.83
C THR A 40 19.94 1.88 -31.38
N ALA A 41 20.01 0.57 -31.16
CA ALA A 41 19.97 -0.07 -29.82
C ALA A 41 18.84 0.51 -28.95
N CYS A 42 17.70 0.83 -29.57
CA CYS A 42 16.56 1.43 -28.89
C CYS A 42 15.70 0.35 -28.23
N THR A 43 15.51 0.47 -26.94
CA THR A 43 14.53 -0.32 -26.22
C THR A 43 13.17 0.34 -26.35
N GLU A 44 12.17 -0.42 -26.81
CA GLU A 44 10.77 0.01 -26.85
C GLU A 44 9.93 -0.88 -25.94
N ARG A 45 9.03 -0.25 -25.16
CA ARG A 45 8.11 -0.94 -24.23
C ARG A 45 6.74 -0.30 -24.31
N GLU A 46 5.70 -1.12 -24.20
CA GLU A 46 4.34 -0.66 -23.95
C GLU A 46 3.93 -1.00 -22.54
N THR A 47 3.23 -0.09 -21.88
CA THR A 47 2.76 -0.24 -20.52
C THR A 47 1.30 0.21 -20.39
N PHE A 48 0.62 -0.25 -19.34
CA PHE A 48 -0.72 0.23 -18.99
C PHE A 48 -0.70 1.51 -18.16
N TRP A 49 0.47 1.86 -17.61
CA TRP A 49 0.65 2.93 -16.63
C TRP A 49 1.71 3.91 -17.10
N PRO A 50 1.66 5.17 -16.65
CA PRO A 50 2.64 6.20 -17.05
C PRO A 50 3.98 6.02 -16.32
N MET A 51 4.47 4.78 -16.24
CA MET A 51 5.75 4.42 -15.64
C MET A 51 6.33 3.15 -16.27
N TYR A 52 7.65 3.02 -16.16
CA TYR A 52 8.37 1.80 -16.49
C TYR A 52 9.64 1.69 -15.65
N ASN A 53 9.87 0.53 -15.07
CA ASN A 53 11.07 0.19 -14.32
C ASN A 53 11.86 -0.86 -15.12
N PRO A 54 13.04 -0.51 -15.70
CA PRO A 54 13.89 -1.49 -16.34
C PRO A 54 14.29 -2.62 -15.37
N ASP A 55 14.37 -3.84 -15.88
CA ASP A 55 14.75 -5.01 -15.04
C ASP A 55 16.24 -4.97 -14.62
N THR A 56 17.04 -4.19 -15.32
CA THR A 56 18.49 -4.10 -15.10
C THR A 56 18.93 -2.65 -14.97
N ASP A 57 20.08 -2.46 -14.32
CA ASP A 57 20.76 -1.17 -14.27
C ASP A 57 21.11 -0.64 -15.67
N LEU A 58 21.03 0.67 -15.81
CA LEU A 58 21.49 1.34 -17.02
C LEU A 58 23.01 1.57 -16.98
N ALA A 59 23.66 1.32 -18.10
CA ALA A 59 25.09 1.59 -18.25
C ALA A 59 25.40 3.08 -18.08
N PRO A 60 26.58 3.46 -17.55
CA PRO A 60 27.04 4.84 -17.52
C PRO A 60 27.05 5.46 -18.91
N GLY A 61 26.74 6.76 -18.98
CA GLY A 61 26.68 7.52 -20.23
C GLY A 61 25.46 8.41 -20.33
N MET A 62 25.30 9.02 -21.49
CA MET A 62 24.11 9.78 -21.85
C MET A 62 23.03 8.81 -22.31
N TRP A 63 21.83 9.04 -21.86
CA TRP A 63 20.63 8.33 -22.26
C TRP A 63 19.60 9.31 -22.77
N TYR A 64 18.88 8.89 -23.79
CA TYR A 64 17.80 9.63 -24.42
C TYR A 64 16.54 8.82 -24.35
N TRP A 65 15.40 9.47 -24.12
CA TRP A 65 14.15 8.78 -23.96
C TRP A 65 12.96 9.67 -24.33
N ARG A 66 11.89 9.02 -24.71
CA ARG A 66 10.61 9.66 -24.96
C ARG A 66 9.48 8.70 -24.62
N TYR A 67 8.34 9.26 -24.31
CA TYR A 67 7.12 8.51 -24.10
C TYR A 67 6.09 8.86 -25.17
N GLY A 68 5.01 8.06 -25.24
CA GLY A 68 3.89 8.28 -26.14
C GLY A 68 2.60 7.74 -25.58
N TYR A 69 1.52 8.33 -26.06
CA TYR A 69 0.15 7.92 -25.79
C TYR A 69 -0.35 7.14 -26.99
N VAL A 70 -0.72 5.90 -26.79
CA VAL A 70 -1.22 4.98 -27.82
C VAL A 70 -2.74 4.95 -27.75
N SER A 71 -3.41 5.30 -28.83
CA SER A 71 -4.85 5.25 -28.98
C SER A 71 -5.34 3.84 -29.34
N GLU A 72 -6.66 3.58 -29.25
CA GLU A 72 -7.25 2.28 -29.62
C GLU A 72 -7.03 1.92 -31.10
N ASP A 73 -6.96 2.91 -31.99
CA ASP A 73 -6.66 2.74 -33.42
C ASP A 73 -5.17 2.47 -33.72
N GLY A 74 -4.33 2.42 -32.68
CA GLY A 74 -2.89 2.22 -32.80
C GLY A 74 -2.08 3.48 -33.10
N SER A 75 -2.71 4.64 -33.29
CA SER A 75 -2.01 5.90 -33.43
C SER A 75 -1.25 6.28 -32.17
N VAL A 76 -0.08 6.94 -32.32
CA VAL A 76 0.80 7.28 -31.22
C VAL A 76 1.13 8.76 -31.24
N LYS A 77 0.78 9.47 -30.17
CA LYS A 77 1.25 10.83 -29.91
C LYS A 77 2.50 10.78 -29.06
N LEU A 78 3.63 11.10 -29.64
CA LEU A 78 4.94 11.05 -28.96
C LEU A 78 5.29 12.41 -28.32
N SER A 79 6.00 12.35 -27.19
CA SER A 79 6.66 13.51 -26.57
C SER A 79 7.91 13.93 -27.34
N ASP A 80 8.49 15.07 -26.96
CA ASP A 80 9.87 15.39 -27.30
C ASP A 80 10.83 14.39 -26.68
N ILE A 81 12.07 14.33 -27.18
CA ILE A 81 13.12 13.50 -26.63
C ILE A 81 13.71 14.20 -25.40
N ASN A 82 13.70 13.54 -24.27
CA ASN A 82 14.38 13.96 -23.06
C ASN A 82 15.75 13.27 -22.98
N SER A 83 16.67 13.86 -22.23
CA SER A 83 18.00 13.31 -21.98
C SER A 83 18.32 13.25 -20.49
N PHE A 84 19.17 12.31 -20.08
CA PHE A 84 19.74 12.29 -18.74
C PHE A 84 21.08 11.57 -18.76
N LYS A 85 21.86 11.78 -17.71
CA LYS A 85 23.17 11.18 -17.55
C LYS A 85 23.17 10.18 -16.40
N VAL A 86 23.67 8.96 -16.68
CA VAL A 86 24.10 8.02 -15.65
C VAL A 86 25.59 8.21 -15.45
N ALA A 87 26.03 8.68 -14.29
CA ALA A 87 27.44 8.91 -14.02
C ALA A 87 28.19 7.58 -13.82
N GLN A 88 29.50 7.57 -14.17
CA GLN A 88 30.35 6.39 -13.95
C GLN A 88 30.39 5.96 -12.46
N SER A 89 30.33 6.95 -11.59
CA SER A 89 30.33 6.77 -10.12
C SER A 89 28.94 6.54 -9.52
N SER A 90 27.87 6.54 -10.33
CA SER A 90 26.53 6.28 -9.78
C SER A 90 26.47 4.87 -9.19
N PRO A 91 26.12 4.75 -7.91
CA PRO A 91 26.01 3.46 -7.25
C PRO A 91 24.76 2.69 -7.67
N THR A 92 24.71 1.44 -7.27
CA THR A 92 23.50 0.62 -7.27
C THR A 92 23.20 0.22 -5.85
N HIS A 93 22.44 1.05 -5.13
CA HIS A 93 22.02 0.73 -3.77
C HIS A 93 20.70 -0.02 -3.73
N PHE A 94 19.80 0.31 -4.66
CA PHE A 94 18.48 -0.29 -4.75
C PHE A 94 18.25 -0.80 -6.16
N CYS A 95 18.35 -2.11 -6.35
CA CYS A 95 18.09 -2.77 -7.64
C CYS A 95 17.16 -3.97 -7.43
N PRO A 96 15.86 -3.74 -7.19
CA PRO A 96 14.90 -4.81 -6.98
C PRO A 96 14.82 -5.72 -8.20
N PRO A 97 14.55 -7.03 -7.99
CA PRO A 97 14.45 -8.00 -9.08
C PRO A 97 13.25 -7.67 -10.00
N PRO A 98 13.15 -8.32 -11.16
CA PRO A 98 11.98 -8.15 -12.02
C PRO A 98 10.69 -8.63 -11.33
N PHE A 99 9.55 -8.12 -11.78
CA PHE A 99 8.23 -8.47 -11.24
C PHE A 99 7.96 -9.97 -11.18
N SER A 100 8.46 -10.76 -12.15
CA SER A 100 8.29 -12.22 -12.16
C SER A 100 8.72 -12.88 -10.86
N SER A 101 9.77 -12.37 -10.20
CA SER A 101 10.27 -12.89 -8.93
C SER A 101 9.25 -12.79 -7.78
N VAL A 102 8.36 -11.80 -7.82
CA VAL A 102 7.26 -11.69 -6.85
C VAL A 102 6.27 -12.82 -7.03
N VAL A 103 5.92 -13.13 -8.28
CA VAL A 103 4.98 -14.19 -8.63
C VAL A 103 5.56 -15.57 -8.33
N GLU A 104 6.82 -15.77 -8.68
CA GLU A 104 7.56 -17.03 -8.43
C GLU A 104 7.67 -17.34 -6.92
N GLY A 105 7.80 -16.32 -6.08
CA GLY A 105 7.89 -16.48 -4.63
C GLY A 105 6.55 -16.54 -3.91
N LEU A 106 5.43 -16.33 -4.61
CA LEU A 106 4.12 -16.32 -4.00
C LEU A 106 3.65 -17.76 -3.70
N PRO A 107 3.30 -18.11 -2.46
CA PRO A 107 2.80 -19.44 -2.15
C PRO A 107 1.50 -19.79 -2.88
N ASP A 108 1.37 -21.02 -3.35
CA ASP A 108 0.14 -21.51 -3.99
C ASP A 108 -1.02 -21.64 -3.01
N SER A 109 -0.71 -21.88 -1.73
CA SER A 109 -1.71 -22.11 -0.68
C SER A 109 -1.81 -20.96 0.31
N HIS A 110 -3.00 -20.75 0.85
CA HIS A 110 -3.25 -19.83 1.96
C HIS A 110 -2.86 -20.41 3.33
N PRO A 111 -2.50 -19.56 4.29
CA PRO A 111 -2.32 -18.12 4.18
C PRO A 111 -1.06 -17.72 3.39
N ARG A 112 -1.08 -16.55 2.75
CA ARG A 112 0.02 -16.01 1.94
C ARG A 112 0.61 -14.71 2.49
N ILE A 113 -0.15 -13.95 3.30
CA ILE A 113 0.17 -12.57 3.67
C ILE A 113 0.95 -12.50 4.98
N LEU A 114 0.34 -12.75 6.11
CA LEU A 114 0.99 -12.61 7.42
C LEU A 114 1.89 -13.79 7.78
N THR A 115 1.56 -14.94 7.31
CA THR A 115 2.33 -16.18 7.43
C THR A 115 2.02 -17.08 6.25
N THR A 116 2.71 -18.21 6.14
CA THR A 116 2.42 -19.24 5.14
C THR A 116 2.16 -20.57 5.85
N ARG A 117 1.66 -21.57 5.14
CA ARG A 117 1.48 -22.92 5.74
C ARG A 117 2.77 -23.43 6.37
N ASP A 118 3.90 -23.25 5.70
CA ASP A 118 5.19 -23.76 6.13
C ASP A 118 5.74 -23.00 7.34
N THR A 119 5.51 -21.69 7.40
CA THR A 119 6.03 -20.83 8.48
C THR A 119 5.06 -20.68 9.66
N TRP A 120 3.82 -21.13 9.55
CA TRP A 120 2.80 -20.89 10.59
C TRP A 120 3.17 -21.49 11.95
N ASN A 121 3.71 -22.70 11.98
CA ASN A 121 4.16 -23.30 13.25
C ASN A 121 5.26 -22.46 13.91
N SER A 122 6.26 -22.03 13.14
CA SER A 122 7.33 -21.16 13.63
C SER A 122 6.79 -19.81 14.09
N PHE A 123 5.84 -19.21 13.36
CA PHE A 123 5.16 -17.98 13.77
C PHE A 123 4.48 -18.13 15.14
N VAL A 124 3.71 -19.21 15.34
CA VAL A 124 3.05 -19.48 16.64
C VAL A 124 4.07 -19.67 17.76
N LEU A 125 5.15 -20.39 17.50
CA LEU A 125 6.21 -20.64 18.48
C LEU A 125 6.99 -19.37 18.85
N ASN A 126 7.42 -18.61 17.86
CA ASN A 126 8.23 -17.41 18.05
C ASN A 126 7.49 -16.26 18.75
N THR A 127 6.16 -16.30 18.72
CA THR A 127 5.33 -15.32 19.43
C THR A 127 5.01 -15.71 20.88
N LYS A 128 5.36 -16.93 21.33
CA LYS A 128 5.13 -17.36 22.73
C LYS A 128 5.86 -16.43 23.70
N GLY A 129 5.16 -16.00 24.73
CA GLY A 129 5.70 -15.10 25.75
C GLY A 129 5.78 -13.62 25.36
N ARG A 130 5.47 -13.26 24.11
CA ARG A 130 5.45 -11.87 23.68
C ARG A 130 4.20 -11.15 24.22
N PRO A 131 4.34 -9.91 24.72
CA PRO A 131 3.21 -9.15 25.26
C PRO A 131 2.14 -8.86 24.21
N GLU A 132 2.55 -8.65 22.95
CA GLU A 132 1.64 -8.42 21.83
C GLU A 132 0.70 -9.60 21.59
N ARG A 133 1.23 -10.84 21.70
CA ARG A 133 0.40 -12.06 21.60
C ARG A 133 -0.72 -12.04 22.63
N LYS A 134 -0.38 -11.76 23.89
CA LYS A 134 -1.36 -11.69 24.97
C LYS A 134 -2.37 -10.58 24.69
N TRP A 135 -1.91 -9.42 24.26
CA TRP A 135 -2.78 -8.28 23.98
C TRP A 135 -3.82 -8.60 22.90
N TYR A 136 -3.40 -9.23 21.78
CA TYR A 136 -4.33 -9.61 20.71
C TYR A 136 -5.35 -10.64 21.17
N ILE A 137 -4.95 -11.66 21.93
CA ILE A 137 -5.86 -12.70 22.45
C ILE A 137 -6.84 -12.09 23.44
N ASP A 138 -6.38 -11.30 24.41
CA ASP A 138 -7.25 -10.65 25.40
C ASP A 138 -8.28 -9.72 24.72
N LYS A 139 -7.84 -8.98 23.70
CA LYS A 139 -8.71 -8.11 22.92
C LYS A 139 -9.74 -8.91 22.12
N ALA A 140 -9.34 -9.98 21.47
CA ALA A 140 -10.25 -10.87 20.75
C ALA A 140 -11.31 -11.47 21.69
N GLN A 141 -10.92 -11.95 22.85
CA GLN A 141 -11.87 -12.46 23.87
C GLN A 141 -12.88 -11.39 24.32
N LYS A 142 -12.45 -10.13 24.44
CA LYS A 142 -13.37 -9.02 24.75
C LYS A 142 -14.34 -8.77 23.60
N VAL A 143 -13.89 -8.89 22.34
CA VAL A 143 -14.73 -8.74 21.16
C VAL A 143 -15.76 -9.85 21.06
N MET A 144 -15.39 -11.10 21.34
CA MET A 144 -16.30 -12.26 21.37
C MET A 144 -17.50 -12.06 22.31
N ARG A 145 -17.33 -11.30 23.39
CA ARG A 145 -18.36 -11.04 24.40
C ARG A 145 -19.21 -9.81 24.13
N LYS A 146 -18.84 -8.99 23.13
CA LYS A 146 -19.53 -7.74 22.82
C LYS A 146 -20.44 -7.90 21.60
N PRO A 147 -21.66 -7.37 21.66
CA PRO A 147 -22.49 -7.28 20.47
C PRO A 147 -21.79 -6.42 19.39
N MET A 148 -21.96 -6.81 18.15
CA MET A 148 -21.52 -6.02 17.01
C MET A 148 -22.37 -4.76 16.92
N LYS A 149 -21.76 -3.65 16.56
CA LYS A 149 -22.49 -2.43 16.18
C LYS A 149 -23.21 -2.62 14.85
N SER A 150 -24.19 -1.77 14.59
CA SER A 150 -24.97 -1.76 13.37
C SER A 150 -25.02 -0.37 12.73
N THR A 151 -25.52 -0.27 11.52
CA THR A 151 -25.74 1.02 10.86
C THR A 151 -26.76 1.88 11.60
N ALA A 152 -27.65 1.28 12.39
CA ALA A 152 -28.58 2.01 13.27
C ALA A 152 -27.86 2.82 14.37
N ASP A 153 -26.60 2.48 14.70
CA ASP A 153 -25.77 3.24 15.64
C ASP A 153 -25.23 4.55 15.03
N ILE A 154 -25.45 4.79 13.75
CA ILE A 154 -25.16 6.07 13.10
C ILE A 154 -26.17 7.11 13.59
N ALA A 155 -25.70 8.15 14.27
CA ALA A 155 -26.56 9.15 14.89
C ALA A 155 -27.24 10.09 13.87
N THR A 156 -28.14 9.55 13.03
CA THR A 156 -28.82 10.29 11.95
C THR A 156 -29.72 11.44 12.46
N SER A 157 -30.21 11.37 13.69
CA SER A 157 -31.02 12.42 14.32
C SER A 157 -30.33 13.80 14.35
N LYS A 158 -29.01 13.83 14.28
CA LYS A 158 -28.26 15.10 14.23
C LYS A 158 -28.19 15.72 12.84
N LEU A 159 -28.62 15.01 11.79
CA LEU A 159 -28.56 15.50 10.40
C LEU A 159 -29.42 16.74 10.17
N SER A 160 -30.50 16.91 10.92
CA SER A 160 -31.37 18.10 10.87
C SER A 160 -30.66 19.40 11.25
N LYS A 161 -29.53 19.31 11.99
CA LYS A 161 -28.72 20.46 12.39
C LYS A 161 -27.86 21.03 11.27
N PHE A 162 -27.70 20.30 10.15
CA PHE A 162 -26.86 20.71 9.04
C PHE A 162 -27.69 21.20 7.87
N THR A 163 -27.38 22.39 7.39
CA THR A 163 -28.15 23.09 6.36
C THR A 163 -27.78 22.67 4.93
N ASN A 164 -26.56 22.17 4.70
CA ASN A 164 -26.12 21.80 3.36
C ASN A 164 -25.64 20.35 3.25
N ALA A 165 -25.60 19.85 2.01
CA ALA A 165 -25.23 18.48 1.68
C ALA A 165 -23.79 18.12 2.04
N VAL A 166 -22.85 19.09 1.95
CA VAL A 166 -21.44 18.87 2.27
C VAL A 166 -21.25 18.60 3.76
N GLN A 167 -21.89 19.41 4.61
CA GLN A 167 -21.86 19.23 6.05
C GLN A 167 -22.51 17.91 6.46
N ARG A 168 -23.64 17.54 5.85
CA ARG A 168 -24.31 16.25 6.09
C ARG A 168 -23.40 15.07 5.71
N LYS A 169 -22.77 15.14 4.52
CA LYS A 169 -21.82 14.12 4.07
C LYS A 169 -20.65 13.99 5.03
N ALA A 170 -20.03 15.11 5.42
CA ALA A 170 -18.89 15.13 6.36
C ALA A 170 -19.26 14.51 7.72
N TYR A 171 -20.45 14.83 8.23
CA TYR A 171 -20.96 14.25 9.46
C TYR A 171 -21.14 12.74 9.36
N LEU A 172 -21.82 12.26 8.30
CA LEU A 172 -22.05 10.83 8.08
C LEU A 172 -20.72 10.07 7.87
N THR A 173 -19.77 10.65 7.15
CA THR A 173 -18.42 10.09 6.98
C THR A 173 -17.75 9.88 8.35
N ARG A 174 -17.79 10.86 9.23
CA ARG A 174 -17.20 10.75 10.57
C ARG A 174 -17.90 9.69 11.42
N GLU A 175 -19.23 9.65 11.43
CA GLU A 175 -19.99 8.67 12.21
C GLU A 175 -19.80 7.24 11.66
N SER A 176 -19.83 7.07 10.35
CA SER A 176 -19.51 5.80 9.70
C SER A 176 -18.12 5.31 10.06
N ARG A 177 -17.12 6.20 10.01
CA ARG A 177 -15.74 5.87 10.36
C ARG A 177 -15.59 5.44 11.84
N ARG A 178 -16.33 6.10 12.74
CA ARG A 178 -16.34 5.75 14.18
C ARG A 178 -16.86 4.32 14.41
N ILE A 179 -17.88 3.90 13.68
CA ILE A 179 -18.48 2.57 13.80
C ILE A 179 -17.57 1.54 13.14
N ILE A 180 -17.24 1.73 11.87
CA ILE A 180 -16.42 0.80 11.09
C ILE A 180 -15.03 0.65 11.71
N GLY A 181 -14.37 1.75 12.10
CA GLY A 181 -13.06 1.68 12.74
C GLY A 181 -13.05 0.96 14.09
N GLY A 182 -14.15 1.07 14.85
CA GLY A 182 -14.31 0.29 16.07
C GLY A 182 -14.42 -1.22 15.82
N GLU A 183 -15.22 -1.62 14.84
CA GLU A 183 -15.35 -3.03 14.42
C GLU A 183 -14.08 -3.54 13.72
N GLU A 184 -13.43 -2.73 12.87
CA GLU A 184 -12.17 -3.03 12.22
C GLU A 184 -11.10 -3.46 13.24
N SER A 185 -10.94 -2.66 14.31
CA SER A 185 -9.97 -2.95 15.36
C SER A 185 -10.29 -4.27 16.10
N GLY A 186 -11.58 -4.58 16.24
CA GLY A 186 -12.04 -5.85 16.81
C GLY A 186 -11.78 -7.04 15.89
N CYS A 187 -12.17 -6.92 14.63
CA CYS A 187 -11.98 -7.97 13.62
C CYS A 187 -10.49 -8.28 13.41
N ASN A 188 -9.63 -7.27 13.35
CA ASN A 188 -8.18 -7.48 13.29
C ASN A 188 -7.67 -8.29 14.49
N ALA A 189 -8.15 -8.00 15.70
CA ALA A 189 -7.75 -8.77 16.86
C ALA A 189 -8.20 -10.24 16.77
N LEU A 190 -9.39 -10.51 16.21
CA LEU A 190 -9.87 -11.87 15.97
C LEU A 190 -9.01 -12.60 14.92
N VAL A 191 -8.62 -11.91 13.82
CA VAL A 191 -7.72 -12.49 12.80
C VAL A 191 -6.39 -12.89 13.43
N TYR A 192 -5.74 -11.97 14.15
CA TYR A 192 -4.48 -12.28 14.81
C TYR A 192 -4.61 -13.37 15.88
N ALA A 193 -5.70 -13.36 16.67
CA ALA A 193 -5.94 -14.41 17.65
C ALA A 193 -6.06 -15.81 17.00
N TYR A 194 -6.77 -15.92 15.88
CA TYR A 194 -6.81 -17.16 15.10
C TYR A 194 -5.42 -17.59 14.63
N LEU A 195 -4.66 -16.71 14.01
CA LEU A 195 -3.31 -17.02 13.51
C LEU A 195 -2.37 -17.46 14.65
N LEU A 196 -2.53 -16.87 15.84
CA LEU A 196 -1.72 -17.16 17.03
C LEU A 196 -2.13 -18.44 17.77
N THR A 197 -3.42 -18.83 17.70
CA THR A 197 -3.95 -19.94 18.51
C THR A 197 -4.52 -21.10 17.71
N ARG A 198 -4.92 -20.86 16.46
CA ARG A 198 -5.70 -21.76 15.60
C ARG A 198 -7.10 -22.08 16.12
N ASP A 199 -7.61 -21.31 17.08
CA ASP A 199 -8.98 -21.44 17.56
C ASP A 199 -9.95 -20.88 16.52
N VAL A 200 -10.68 -21.78 15.87
CA VAL A 200 -11.62 -21.48 14.77
C VAL A 200 -12.78 -20.59 15.21
N SER A 201 -13.09 -20.50 16.51
CA SER A 201 -14.14 -19.63 17.02
C SER A 201 -13.86 -18.15 16.68
N TYR A 202 -12.59 -17.73 16.72
CA TYR A 202 -12.18 -16.38 16.31
C TYR A 202 -12.41 -16.14 14.82
N ALA A 203 -12.10 -17.13 13.98
CA ALA A 203 -12.32 -17.02 12.53
C ALA A 203 -13.81 -16.92 12.19
N HIS A 204 -14.65 -17.72 12.81
CA HIS A 204 -16.10 -17.68 12.60
C HIS A 204 -16.71 -16.33 13.00
N GLU A 205 -16.36 -15.81 14.16
CA GLU A 205 -16.87 -14.50 14.61
C GLU A 205 -16.35 -13.35 13.76
N ALA A 206 -15.06 -13.37 13.38
CA ALA A 206 -14.50 -12.38 12.46
C ALA A 206 -15.24 -12.40 11.12
N THR A 207 -15.41 -13.57 10.51
CA THR A 207 -16.08 -13.74 9.22
C THR A 207 -17.51 -13.22 9.28
N ARG A 208 -18.27 -13.57 10.32
CA ARG A 208 -19.64 -13.10 10.54
C ARG A 208 -19.69 -11.55 10.56
N ARG A 209 -18.82 -10.92 11.34
CA ARG A 209 -18.76 -9.46 11.46
C ARG A 209 -18.36 -8.80 10.15
N ILE A 210 -17.34 -9.33 9.47
CA ILE A 210 -16.83 -8.76 8.23
C ILE A 210 -17.88 -8.83 7.12
N ILE A 211 -18.53 -9.98 6.92
CA ILE A 211 -19.60 -10.12 5.92
C ILE A 211 -20.78 -9.18 6.24
N THR A 212 -21.16 -9.04 7.51
CA THR A 212 -22.19 -8.08 7.91
C THR A 212 -21.78 -6.64 7.54
N MET A 213 -20.51 -6.26 7.78
CA MET A 213 -20.04 -4.91 7.41
C MET A 213 -19.99 -4.68 5.89
N VAL A 214 -19.72 -5.71 5.10
CA VAL A 214 -19.80 -5.61 3.62
C VAL A 214 -21.20 -5.23 3.17
N ASP A 215 -22.24 -5.74 3.82
CA ASP A 215 -23.62 -5.41 3.51
C ASP A 215 -23.99 -3.96 3.87
N TRP A 216 -23.23 -3.30 4.75
CA TRP A 216 -23.45 -1.89 5.09
C TRP A 216 -23.21 -0.93 3.92
N ASP A 217 -22.54 -1.35 2.86
CA ASP A 217 -22.39 -0.56 1.64
C ASP A 217 -23.75 -0.18 1.01
N LYS A 218 -24.80 -0.95 1.31
CA LYS A 218 -26.17 -0.70 0.86
C LYS A 218 -26.86 0.42 1.63
N ASP A 219 -26.36 0.78 2.82
CA ASP A 219 -26.95 1.83 3.65
C ASP A 219 -26.50 3.21 3.15
N VAL A 220 -27.50 4.04 2.78
CA VAL A 220 -27.28 5.40 2.28
C VAL A 220 -26.58 6.32 3.29
N ASN A 221 -26.58 5.97 4.57
CA ASN A 221 -25.94 6.74 5.63
C ASN A 221 -24.47 6.34 5.83
N VAL A 222 -24.02 5.21 5.28
CA VAL A 222 -22.61 4.82 5.32
C VAL A 222 -21.84 5.58 4.25
N LYS A 223 -20.87 6.40 4.65
CA LYS A 223 -20.08 7.27 3.78
C LYS A 223 -18.60 7.19 4.14
N GLY A 224 -17.75 7.42 3.14
CA GLY A 224 -16.30 7.64 3.31
C GLY A 224 -15.41 6.60 2.64
N ASP A 225 -14.40 7.08 1.92
CA ASP A 225 -13.48 6.24 1.14
C ASP A 225 -12.56 5.40 2.04
N PHE A 226 -12.22 5.89 3.22
CA PHE A 226 -11.47 5.10 4.21
C PHE A 226 -12.22 3.87 4.71
N ASN A 227 -13.55 3.87 4.64
CA ASN A 227 -14.35 2.70 4.98
C ASN A 227 -14.17 1.60 3.95
N ASP A 228 -14.09 1.95 2.66
CA ASP A 228 -13.77 1.00 1.58
C ASP A 228 -12.39 0.35 1.80
N ALA A 229 -11.38 1.14 2.16
CA ALA A 229 -10.05 0.65 2.44
C ALA A 229 -10.02 -0.31 3.66
N SER A 230 -10.70 0.07 4.75
CA SER A 230 -10.80 -0.78 5.95
C SER A 230 -11.51 -2.10 5.66
N LEU A 231 -12.62 -2.05 4.92
CA LEU A 231 -13.37 -3.27 4.55
C LEU A 231 -12.57 -4.15 3.58
N LEU A 232 -11.86 -3.56 2.62
CA LEU A 232 -10.97 -4.31 1.73
C LEU A 232 -9.88 -5.03 2.54
N SER A 233 -9.24 -4.33 3.49
CA SER A 233 -8.24 -4.93 4.37
C SER A 233 -8.82 -6.11 5.16
N LEU A 234 -9.98 -5.93 5.78
CA LEU A 234 -10.62 -6.98 6.57
C LEU A 234 -11.04 -8.19 5.73
N CYS A 235 -11.66 -7.95 4.56
CA CYS A 235 -12.03 -9.03 3.64
C CYS A 235 -10.80 -9.82 3.18
N THR A 236 -9.71 -9.11 2.84
CA THR A 236 -8.45 -9.72 2.42
C THR A 236 -7.85 -10.58 3.53
N MET A 237 -7.77 -10.02 4.74
CA MET A 237 -7.18 -10.73 5.89
C MET A 237 -8.01 -11.96 6.29
N ALA A 238 -9.34 -11.85 6.26
CA ALA A 238 -10.22 -12.99 6.53
C ALA A 238 -10.09 -14.05 5.44
N TYR A 239 -10.13 -13.64 4.17
CA TYR A 239 -10.00 -14.55 3.04
C TYR A 239 -8.70 -15.34 3.09
N ASP A 240 -7.57 -14.65 3.28
CA ASP A 240 -6.25 -15.26 3.33
C ASP A 240 -6.04 -16.12 4.57
N SER A 241 -6.35 -15.57 5.76
CA SER A 241 -6.03 -16.25 7.03
C SER A 241 -6.97 -17.40 7.35
N PHE A 242 -8.24 -17.33 6.90
CA PHE A 242 -9.27 -18.31 7.26
C PHE A 242 -9.63 -19.26 6.13
N TYR A 243 -8.89 -19.25 5.02
CA TYR A 243 -9.22 -19.96 3.78
C TYR A 243 -9.72 -21.39 3.99
N ASP A 244 -9.05 -22.15 4.85
CA ASP A 244 -9.37 -23.56 5.10
C ASP A 244 -10.61 -23.77 5.99
N VAL A 245 -11.06 -22.74 6.73
CA VAL A 245 -12.21 -22.81 7.64
C VAL A 245 -13.43 -22.05 7.15
N LEU A 246 -13.31 -21.33 6.01
CA LEU A 246 -14.43 -20.65 5.36
C LEU A 246 -15.28 -21.64 4.56
N THR A 247 -16.59 -21.46 4.57
CA THR A 247 -17.47 -22.17 3.62
C THR A 247 -17.27 -21.61 2.20
N THR A 248 -17.77 -22.33 1.21
CA THR A 248 -17.70 -21.89 -0.20
C THR A 248 -18.44 -20.56 -0.40
N GLU A 249 -19.59 -20.40 0.24
CA GLU A 249 -20.41 -19.18 0.19
C GLU A 249 -19.67 -18.00 0.82
N GLN A 250 -19.02 -18.22 1.96
CA GLN A 250 -18.21 -17.19 2.65
C GLN A 250 -17.01 -16.78 1.81
N ARG A 251 -16.28 -17.73 1.22
CA ARG A 251 -15.18 -17.42 0.30
C ARG A 251 -15.64 -16.61 -0.90
N THR A 252 -16.76 -17.02 -1.53
CA THR A 252 -17.33 -16.29 -2.66
C THR A 252 -17.73 -14.87 -2.29
N ALA A 253 -18.39 -14.67 -1.15
CA ALA A 253 -18.80 -13.35 -0.67
C ALA A 253 -17.59 -12.44 -0.41
N LEU A 254 -16.55 -12.96 0.22
CA LEU A 254 -15.31 -12.21 0.46
C LEU A 254 -14.57 -11.87 -0.84
N LEU A 255 -14.44 -12.82 -1.77
CA LEU A 255 -13.82 -12.57 -3.09
C LEU A 255 -14.57 -11.50 -3.88
N GLN A 256 -15.88 -11.54 -3.92
CA GLN A 256 -16.69 -10.52 -4.59
C GLN A 256 -16.53 -9.14 -3.95
N ALA A 257 -16.43 -9.08 -2.63
CA ALA A 257 -16.17 -7.82 -1.92
C ALA A 257 -14.76 -7.28 -2.23
N ILE A 258 -13.76 -8.15 -2.24
CA ILE A 258 -12.37 -7.79 -2.59
C ILE A 258 -12.32 -7.30 -4.03
N ASP A 259 -12.88 -8.03 -4.99
CA ASP A 259 -12.86 -7.66 -6.40
C ASP A 259 -13.50 -6.29 -6.65
N ARG A 260 -14.66 -6.04 -6.05
CA ARG A 260 -15.34 -4.76 -6.17
C ARG A 260 -14.55 -3.61 -5.57
N LYS A 261 -14.04 -3.77 -4.34
CA LYS A 261 -13.36 -2.69 -3.62
C LYS A 261 -11.94 -2.44 -4.12
N ALA A 262 -11.17 -3.48 -4.40
CA ALA A 262 -9.84 -3.36 -4.98
C ALA A 262 -9.90 -2.81 -6.41
N GLY A 263 -10.87 -3.27 -7.22
CA GLY A 263 -11.09 -2.74 -8.55
C GLY A 263 -11.46 -1.26 -8.57
N LYS A 264 -12.29 -0.80 -7.63
CA LYS A 264 -12.61 0.63 -7.47
C LYS A 264 -11.37 1.44 -7.08
N MET A 265 -10.57 0.92 -6.15
CA MET A 265 -9.33 1.58 -5.70
C MET A 265 -8.30 1.66 -6.82
N TYR A 266 -8.08 0.56 -7.54
CA TYR A 266 -7.20 0.52 -8.70
C TYR A 266 -7.66 1.52 -9.78
N ALA A 267 -8.94 1.52 -10.15
CA ALA A 267 -9.47 2.42 -11.16
C ALA A 267 -9.34 3.91 -10.79
N LEU A 268 -9.36 4.23 -9.49
CA LEU A 268 -9.18 5.61 -9.02
C LEU A 268 -7.73 6.10 -9.19
N TYR A 269 -6.74 5.21 -9.03
CA TYR A 269 -5.35 5.63 -8.90
C TYR A 269 -4.43 5.27 -10.07
N ASN A 270 -4.80 4.31 -10.91
CA ASN A 270 -3.91 3.75 -11.93
C ASN A 270 -3.38 4.75 -12.97
N ASN A 271 -4.06 5.86 -13.20
CA ASN A 271 -3.68 6.91 -14.15
C ASN A 271 -3.26 8.23 -13.47
N HIS A 272 -2.94 8.24 -12.18
CA HIS A 272 -2.56 9.45 -11.44
C HIS A 272 -1.20 9.30 -10.76
N LEU A 273 -0.29 8.59 -11.41
CA LEU A 273 0.94 8.13 -10.81
C LEU A 273 1.86 9.27 -10.39
N GLU A 274 2.04 10.27 -11.24
CA GLU A 274 2.91 11.42 -11.03
C GLU A 274 2.52 12.27 -9.81
N ASN A 275 1.22 12.27 -9.48
CA ASN A 275 0.70 13.05 -8.35
C ASN A 275 0.54 12.22 -7.08
N TYR A 276 0.46 10.90 -7.20
CA TYR A 276 0.03 10.05 -6.08
C TYR A 276 1.14 9.17 -5.49
N ILE A 277 2.21 8.91 -6.23
CA ILE A 277 3.31 8.09 -5.69
C ILE A 277 3.96 8.77 -4.49
N ALA A 278 4.24 10.08 -4.58
CA ALA A 278 4.95 10.84 -3.57
C ALA A 278 4.02 11.72 -2.72
N ASP A 279 3.06 12.38 -3.33
CA ASP A 279 2.35 13.50 -2.70
C ASP A 279 1.02 13.13 -2.07
N ASN A 280 0.35 12.08 -2.52
CA ASN A 280 -0.95 11.71 -2.00
C ASN A 280 -0.84 10.71 -0.84
N HIS A 281 -0.94 11.21 0.39
CA HIS A 281 -0.89 10.38 1.59
C HIS A 281 -2.00 9.32 1.68
N VAL A 282 -3.17 9.58 1.13
CA VAL A 282 -4.28 8.61 1.11
C VAL A 282 -3.92 7.41 0.27
N TRP A 283 -3.39 7.64 -0.94
CA TRP A 283 -2.95 6.59 -1.82
C TRP A 283 -1.78 5.80 -1.21
N GLN A 284 -0.79 6.47 -0.67
CA GLN A 284 0.36 5.82 -0.04
C GLN A 284 -0.07 4.94 1.13
N MET A 285 -1.03 5.39 1.95
CA MET A 285 -1.58 4.60 3.04
C MET A 285 -2.37 3.38 2.54
N THR A 286 -3.09 3.51 1.42
CA THR A 286 -3.94 2.45 0.87
C THR A 286 -3.20 1.51 -0.06
N LEU A 287 -2.02 1.86 -0.57
CA LEU A 287 -1.18 1.02 -1.43
C LEU A 287 -0.91 -0.35 -0.79
N ARG A 288 -0.59 -0.37 0.50
CA ARG A 288 -0.43 -1.61 1.27
C ARG A 288 -1.66 -2.50 1.19
N ILE A 289 -2.84 -1.93 1.34
CA ILE A 289 -4.10 -2.68 1.36
C ILE A 289 -4.37 -3.29 -0.02
N LEU A 290 -4.15 -2.53 -1.08
CA LEU A 290 -4.29 -3.04 -2.45
C LEU A 290 -3.25 -4.12 -2.76
N THR A 291 -1.99 -3.93 -2.34
CA THR A 291 -0.92 -4.93 -2.48
C THR A 291 -1.30 -6.25 -1.81
N MET A 292 -1.76 -6.19 -0.57
CA MET A 292 -2.16 -7.40 0.17
C MET A 292 -3.36 -8.09 -0.49
N ALA A 293 -4.36 -7.32 -0.94
CA ALA A 293 -5.52 -7.87 -1.64
C ALA A 293 -5.13 -8.56 -2.95
N ALA A 294 -4.26 -7.92 -3.73
CA ALA A 294 -3.77 -8.45 -4.98
C ALA A 294 -2.99 -9.77 -4.79
N LEU A 295 -2.06 -9.80 -3.83
CA LEU A 295 -1.28 -11.00 -3.50
C LEU A 295 -2.16 -12.13 -2.95
N ALA A 296 -3.10 -11.80 -2.05
CA ALA A 296 -4.00 -12.80 -1.47
C ALA A 296 -4.90 -13.47 -2.50
N THR A 297 -5.28 -12.75 -3.56
CA THR A 297 -6.24 -13.24 -4.57
C THR A 297 -5.61 -13.55 -5.93
N TYR A 298 -4.27 -13.53 -6.00
CA TYR A 298 -3.54 -13.91 -7.21
C TYR A 298 -3.88 -15.34 -7.63
N GLY A 299 -4.20 -15.52 -8.92
CA GLY A 299 -4.63 -16.81 -9.47
C GLY A 299 -6.11 -17.15 -9.24
N GLU A 300 -6.84 -16.38 -8.42
CA GLU A 300 -8.23 -16.63 -8.08
C GLU A 300 -9.17 -15.53 -8.63
N LEU A 301 -8.70 -14.28 -8.63
CA LEU A 301 -9.37 -13.19 -9.32
C LEU A 301 -8.63 -12.86 -10.62
N PRO A 302 -9.33 -12.79 -11.77
CA PRO A 302 -8.67 -12.50 -13.07
C PRO A 302 -7.90 -11.17 -13.08
N ARG A 303 -8.34 -10.16 -12.32
CA ARG A 303 -7.71 -8.85 -12.25
C ARG A 303 -6.53 -8.77 -11.28
N ALA A 304 -6.38 -9.75 -10.39
CA ALA A 304 -5.36 -9.70 -9.34
C ALA A 304 -3.94 -9.65 -9.90
N ALA A 305 -3.65 -10.36 -10.98
CA ALA A 305 -2.34 -10.32 -11.63
C ALA A 305 -1.92 -8.89 -12.01
N MET A 306 -2.81 -8.15 -12.67
CA MET A 306 -2.59 -6.75 -13.04
C MET A 306 -2.41 -5.86 -11.79
N TRP A 307 -3.16 -6.11 -10.71
CA TRP A 307 -3.00 -5.33 -9.48
C TRP A 307 -1.66 -5.59 -8.79
N VAL A 308 -1.18 -6.85 -8.77
CA VAL A 308 0.13 -7.19 -8.20
C VAL A 308 1.23 -6.48 -8.98
N GLU A 309 1.20 -6.58 -10.32
CA GLU A 309 2.18 -5.93 -11.19
C GLU A 309 2.16 -4.40 -11.01
N TYR A 310 0.99 -3.79 -10.97
CA TYR A 310 0.83 -2.35 -10.71
C TYR A 310 1.44 -1.95 -9.37
N CYS A 311 1.05 -2.61 -8.28
CA CYS A 311 1.53 -2.28 -6.94
C CYS A 311 3.04 -2.43 -6.81
N TYR A 312 3.62 -3.47 -7.43
CA TYR A 312 5.06 -3.68 -7.46
C TYR A 312 5.77 -2.55 -8.20
N ASN A 313 5.31 -2.23 -9.41
CA ASN A 313 5.92 -1.17 -10.21
C ASN A 313 5.78 0.20 -9.55
N VAL A 314 4.65 0.51 -8.92
CA VAL A 314 4.47 1.72 -8.12
C VAL A 314 5.46 1.76 -6.98
N TRP A 315 5.65 0.65 -6.26
CA TRP A 315 6.61 0.60 -5.16
C TRP A 315 8.04 0.87 -5.62
N VAL A 316 8.46 0.27 -6.72
CA VAL A 316 9.80 0.50 -7.31
C VAL A 316 9.93 1.93 -7.81
N ALA A 317 8.93 2.45 -8.51
CA ALA A 317 8.93 3.78 -9.10
C ALA A 317 8.95 4.93 -8.08
N ARG A 318 8.49 4.71 -6.84
CA ARG A 318 8.47 5.75 -5.80
C ARG A 318 9.85 6.15 -5.28
N MET A 319 10.86 5.28 -5.44
CA MET A 319 12.17 5.50 -4.84
C MET A 319 12.82 6.83 -5.24
N PRO A 320 12.76 7.28 -6.52
CA PRO A 320 13.29 8.58 -6.91
C PRO A 320 12.61 9.78 -6.23
N ALA A 321 11.41 9.60 -5.70
CA ALA A 321 10.66 10.65 -5.02
C ALA A 321 10.94 10.74 -3.51
N LEU A 322 11.73 9.82 -2.95
CA LEU A 322 12.12 9.86 -1.55
C LEU A 322 13.22 10.90 -1.31
N ASN A 323 13.09 11.64 -0.22
CA ASN A 323 14.08 12.66 0.13
C ASN A 323 15.43 12.03 0.48
N THR A 324 16.49 12.63 -0.03
CA THR A 324 17.86 12.12 0.16
C THR A 324 18.39 12.24 1.59
N ASP A 325 17.76 13.07 2.43
CA ASP A 325 18.09 13.24 3.85
C ASP A 325 17.32 12.26 4.77
N GLY A 326 16.42 11.46 4.20
CA GLY A 326 15.57 10.54 4.94
C GLY A 326 14.27 11.14 5.46
N ALA A 327 14.01 12.42 5.21
CA ALA A 327 12.75 13.04 5.59
C ALA A 327 11.57 12.45 4.80
N TRP A 328 10.38 12.54 5.39
CA TRP A 328 9.15 12.26 4.69
C TRP A 328 8.59 13.56 4.09
N HIS A 329 8.35 13.58 2.79
CA HIS A 329 8.01 14.80 2.04
C HIS A 329 6.73 15.51 2.54
N ASN A 330 5.79 14.80 3.15
CA ASN A 330 4.56 15.37 3.73
C ASN A 330 4.68 15.67 5.24
N GLY A 331 5.88 15.60 5.80
CA GLY A 331 6.15 15.85 7.22
C GLY A 331 5.66 14.74 8.15
N ASP A 332 5.94 14.89 9.42
CA ASP A 332 5.78 13.87 10.46
C ASP A 332 4.39 13.30 10.62
N SER A 333 3.39 14.14 10.54
CA SER A 333 2.01 13.75 10.75
C SER A 333 1.60 12.68 9.74
N TYR A 334 1.94 12.88 8.48
CA TYR A 334 1.66 11.93 7.42
C TYR A 334 2.66 10.78 7.36
N PHE A 335 3.90 10.99 7.82
CA PHE A 335 4.83 9.90 8.03
C PHE A 335 4.23 8.85 8.95
N MET A 336 3.71 9.24 10.11
CA MET A 336 3.07 8.34 11.07
C MET A 336 1.91 7.54 10.47
N VAL A 337 1.11 8.17 9.61
CA VAL A 337 -0.01 7.48 8.93
C VAL A 337 0.50 6.45 7.92
N ASN A 338 1.66 6.70 7.31
CA ASN A 338 2.23 5.85 6.25
C ASN A 338 3.24 4.81 6.75
N CYS A 339 3.67 4.84 8.01
CA CYS A 339 4.66 3.90 8.58
C CYS A 339 4.35 2.43 8.25
N ARG A 340 3.11 2.01 8.38
CA ARG A 340 2.73 0.63 8.08
C ARG A 340 2.98 0.26 6.62
N THR A 341 2.68 1.15 5.68
CA THR A 341 2.95 0.92 4.26
C THR A 341 4.44 0.82 4.00
N LEU A 342 5.23 1.71 4.65
CA LEU A 342 6.69 1.75 4.53
C LEU A 342 7.39 0.51 5.09
N ILE A 343 6.75 -0.22 5.99
CA ILE A 343 7.29 -1.43 6.60
C ILE A 343 6.68 -2.68 5.95
N GLU A 344 5.37 -2.78 5.87
CA GLU A 344 4.69 -4.00 5.47
C GLU A 344 4.87 -4.33 3.97
N VAL A 345 4.90 -3.34 3.09
CA VAL A 345 5.08 -3.58 1.64
C VAL A 345 6.48 -4.07 1.31
N PRO A 346 7.57 -3.40 1.73
CA PRO A 346 8.92 -3.92 1.47
C PRO A 346 9.17 -5.25 2.19
N TRP A 347 8.62 -5.46 3.37
CA TRP A 347 8.70 -6.75 4.05
C TRP A 347 8.05 -7.87 3.24
N LEU A 348 6.85 -7.64 2.66
CA LEU A 348 6.18 -8.60 1.79
C LEU A 348 7.03 -8.92 0.57
N TYR A 349 7.51 -7.91 -0.13
CA TYR A 349 8.34 -8.11 -1.31
C TYR A 349 9.68 -8.75 -0.99
N SER A 350 10.32 -8.39 0.12
CA SER A 350 11.57 -9.05 0.56
C SER A 350 11.35 -10.53 0.82
N ARG A 351 10.26 -10.89 1.48
CA ARG A 351 9.91 -12.29 1.75
C ARG A 351 9.66 -13.08 0.47
N LEU A 352 8.95 -12.47 -0.50
CA LEU A 352 8.59 -13.14 -1.74
C LEU A 352 9.77 -13.30 -2.70
N THR A 353 10.64 -12.31 -2.78
CA THR A 353 11.71 -12.27 -3.79
C THR A 353 13.08 -12.70 -3.24
N GLY A 354 13.24 -12.75 -1.91
CA GLY A 354 14.55 -12.93 -1.27
C GLY A 354 15.46 -11.70 -1.35
N TYR A 355 15.04 -10.62 -2.00
CA TYR A 355 15.76 -9.35 -2.07
C TYR A 355 15.40 -8.46 -0.89
N ASP A 356 16.40 -7.85 -0.25
CA ASP A 356 16.15 -6.92 0.86
C ASP A 356 15.68 -5.55 0.36
N PHE A 357 14.38 -5.30 0.39
CA PHE A 357 13.80 -4.01 0.02
C PHE A 357 14.08 -2.89 1.03
N PHE A 358 14.62 -3.21 2.20
CA PHE A 358 15.08 -2.21 3.18
C PHE A 358 16.51 -1.73 2.94
N CYS A 359 17.21 -2.29 1.95
CA CYS A 359 18.55 -1.83 1.56
C CYS A 359 18.53 -0.43 0.93
N ASP A 360 17.36 0.13 0.61
CA ASP A 360 17.25 1.51 0.15
C ASP A 360 17.84 2.47 1.18
N PRO A 361 18.78 3.36 0.76
CA PRO A 361 19.43 4.30 1.65
C PRO A 361 18.48 5.22 2.43
N TRP A 362 17.27 5.42 1.93
CA TRP A 362 16.26 6.21 2.63
C TRP A 362 15.95 5.65 4.01
N TYR A 363 15.82 4.33 4.17
CA TYR A 363 15.49 3.71 5.46
C TYR A 363 16.54 4.01 6.52
N HIS A 364 17.81 3.85 6.17
CA HIS A 364 18.90 4.19 7.09
C HIS A 364 18.92 5.68 7.45
N ARG A 365 18.73 6.56 6.47
CA ARG A 365 18.70 8.00 6.67
C ARG A 365 17.47 8.45 7.44
N ASN A 366 16.32 7.80 7.26
CA ASN A 366 15.10 8.10 7.99
C ASN A 366 15.23 7.86 9.49
N ILE A 367 15.96 6.83 9.92
CA ILE A 367 16.27 6.60 11.31
C ILE A 367 17.05 7.79 11.89
N MET A 368 18.09 8.23 11.20
CA MET A 368 18.89 9.38 11.61
C MET A 368 18.08 10.67 11.61
N TYR A 369 17.32 10.91 10.55
CA TYR A 369 16.39 12.05 10.47
C TYR A 369 15.45 12.10 11.68
N THR A 370 14.80 10.98 12.01
CA THR A 370 13.86 10.90 13.14
C THR A 370 14.56 11.16 14.48
N ILE A 371 15.81 10.70 14.68
CA ILE A 371 16.59 10.98 15.89
C ILE A 371 16.87 12.48 16.00
N PHE A 372 17.32 13.11 14.91
CA PHE A 372 17.65 14.54 14.93
C PHE A 372 16.45 15.45 15.04
N GLU A 373 15.29 14.97 14.57
CA GLU A 373 14.04 15.72 14.70
C GLU A 373 13.49 15.76 16.14
N GLN A 374 13.94 14.85 17.00
CA GLN A 374 13.52 14.75 18.38
C GLN A 374 14.56 15.44 19.30
N PRO A 375 14.30 16.69 19.78
CA PRO A 375 15.16 17.26 20.78
C PRO A 375 15.26 16.34 22.01
N PRO A 376 16.40 16.26 22.68
CA PRO A 376 16.53 15.49 23.91
C PRO A 376 15.42 15.88 24.90
N PHE A 377 14.82 14.87 25.54
CA PHE A 377 13.71 15.05 26.49
C PHE A 377 12.42 15.63 25.89
N SER A 378 12.28 15.67 24.56
CA SER A 378 11.06 16.09 23.90
C SER A 378 9.97 15.04 24.03
N LYS A 379 8.72 15.48 24.08
CA LYS A 379 7.53 14.63 24.06
C LYS A 379 6.71 14.94 22.80
N SER A 380 6.34 13.92 22.06
CA SER A 380 5.46 14.06 20.90
C SER A 380 4.12 14.66 21.30
N GLY A 381 3.65 15.66 20.57
CA GLY A 381 2.33 16.25 20.75
C GLY A 381 1.16 15.38 20.30
N GLY A 382 1.44 14.16 19.83
CA GLY A 382 0.45 13.23 19.32
C GLY A 382 0.28 13.30 17.80
N ASN A 383 -0.54 12.42 17.28
CA ASN A 383 -0.78 12.30 15.85
C ASN A 383 -1.38 13.59 15.27
N GLY A 384 -0.79 14.11 14.21
CA GLY A 384 -1.23 15.33 13.56
C GLY A 384 -0.84 16.64 14.26
N SER A 385 -0.06 16.56 15.32
CA SER A 385 0.46 17.74 16.01
C SER A 385 1.92 17.98 15.62
N SER A 386 2.19 19.11 14.99
CA SER A 386 3.55 19.63 14.82
C SER A 386 4.14 20.19 16.12
N HIS A 387 3.38 20.19 17.22
CA HIS A 387 3.77 20.78 18.48
C HIS A 387 4.45 19.73 19.36
N GLN A 388 5.75 19.69 19.28
CA GLN A 388 6.55 18.96 20.24
C GLN A 388 6.66 19.79 21.52
N ARG A 389 6.32 19.19 22.64
CA ARG A 389 6.52 19.83 23.94
C ARG A 389 7.75 19.20 24.59
N VAL A 390 8.73 20.01 24.89
CA VAL A 390 9.88 19.60 25.73
C VAL A 390 9.37 19.59 27.17
N LEU A 391 8.79 18.49 27.62
CA LEU A 391 8.27 18.35 28.98
C LEU A 391 8.83 17.15 29.73
N GLU A 392 9.09 16.03 29.04
CA GLU A 392 9.54 14.79 29.65
C GLU A 392 10.28 13.94 28.62
N PRO A 393 11.16 13.02 29.07
CA PRO A 393 11.76 12.03 28.16
C PRO A 393 10.65 11.29 27.42
N SER A 394 10.70 11.30 26.08
CA SER A 394 9.74 10.59 25.27
C SER A 394 10.38 9.36 24.66
N THR A 395 9.80 8.22 24.93
CA THR A 395 10.14 6.95 24.26
C THR A 395 9.16 6.64 23.12
N THR A 396 8.16 7.49 22.91
CA THR A 396 6.98 7.12 22.14
C THR A 396 7.18 7.09 20.64
N ARG A 397 8.14 7.83 20.08
CA ARG A 397 8.33 7.87 18.61
C ARG A 397 9.38 6.90 18.10
N ILE A 398 10.40 6.64 18.89
CA ILE A 398 11.41 5.63 18.53
C ILE A 398 10.77 4.24 18.43
N GLY A 399 9.76 3.95 19.24
CA GLY A 399 9.01 2.70 19.18
C GLY A 399 8.22 2.42 17.89
N TYR A 400 8.04 3.40 17.00
CA TYR A 400 7.43 3.16 15.68
C TYR A 400 8.44 2.64 14.64
N LEU A 401 9.72 2.83 14.89
CA LEU A 401 10.78 2.32 14.03
C LEU A 401 11.25 0.92 14.45
N ASP A 402 10.87 0.50 15.66
CA ASP A 402 11.20 -0.82 16.22
C ASP A 402 10.10 -1.88 15.95
N ALA A 403 9.02 -1.49 15.29
CA ALA A 403 7.90 -2.37 14.94
C ALA A 403 7.98 -2.82 13.49
#